data_208f8c290c3b16704ad9aacd1c753819
#
_entry.id   208f8c290c3b16704ad9aacd1c753819
#
_cell.length_a   1.000
_cell.length_b   1.000
_cell.length_c   1.000
_cell.angle_alpha   90.00
_cell.angle_beta   90.00
_cell.angle_gamma   90.00
#
_symmetry.space_group_name_H-M   'P 1'
#
loop_
_entity.id
_entity.type
_entity.pdbx_description
1 polymer ?
#
loop_
_entity_poly.entity_id
_entity_poly.type
_entity_poly.pdbx_seq_one_letter_code
_entity_poly.pdbx_strand_id
1 'polypeptide(L)'
;MKRFILIFVGLLCFTLLSALPAYSDSLLQKAKSGDAEAQYYIGRAYYDGNGVKKDYNQAFQWFKSAAEKGITEAQYWMGNCYYEGKGTKQDYNEAFSWYKPAAEQGLPEAQYSLGNCYYEGRGTKQDYIEAFRWFKAAAEQGLPVAQYLVGNCYYEGIGTKQDYNEAFRWFKAAAEQGDAKAQNNLGDCYYYGEGVNEDDNEAFKWYKAAAEQGDAKAQYNLGDCYYYGEGVNEDDNEAFRWYKAAAEQGLADAQNRLGNCYYIGKGVKQDYNEAFRWYKAAAEQGDAGLQYCLGWLYYIGEGIKQDYNEAFRWFKAAAEQGLPVAQYRLGDCYYYGKGVRQDYNEAFRWYKAAAEQGDAYAQYCLGFCYANGAGVKQDYNEAFRWFKAAAEQGDVDAQCRLGDCYYYGKGVRQDYNEAFRWFKAAAEQGDAYAQYSIGFCYANGEGVRKDDNEAFRWYKAAAEQGYAGAQYNLGVCYSKGKGVRQDYNEAFRWFKAAAEQGIAEAQYNLGFYYYYGKGVKQDYNEAFRWFKAAAEQGIADAQYALGLFYDYGNGVYQDFKEAYYWYLISYRNGYTDAEQDVKRIEDILTYQQKQEVQERVNEWFKTHPKE
;
A
#
# COMPACT_ATOMS: atom_id res chain seq x y z
N MET A 1 -10.17 18.58 13.43
CA MET A 1 -10.98 19.83 13.36
C MET A 1 -11.65 20.30 14.66
N LYS A 2 -11.53 19.62 15.82
CA LYS A 2 -12.28 19.97 17.08
C LYS A 2 -11.51 20.78 18.14
N ARG A 3 -10.28 21.22 17.93
CA ARG A 3 -9.45 21.89 18.97
C ARG A 3 -8.81 23.24 18.61
N PHE A 4 -9.02 23.78 17.41
CA PHE A 4 -8.25 24.95 16.92
C PHE A 4 -8.99 26.28 16.84
N ILE A 5 -10.29 26.35 17.14
CA ILE A 5 -11.06 27.62 17.06
C ILE A 5 -10.81 28.57 18.26
N LEU A 6 -10.20 28.06 19.34
CA LEU A 6 -10.11 28.82 20.60
C LEU A 6 -8.91 29.78 20.75
N ILE A 7 -7.93 29.76 19.84
CA ILE A 7 -6.69 30.52 20.02
C ILE A 7 -6.70 31.87 19.28
N PHE A 8 -7.53 32.07 18.26
CA PHE A 8 -7.46 33.27 17.40
C PHE A 8 -8.33 34.45 17.86
N VAL A 9 -9.27 34.26 18.78
CA VAL A 9 -10.00 35.41 19.38
C VAL A 9 -9.07 36.26 20.25
N GLY A 10 -7.92 35.73 20.67
CA GLY A 10 -6.96 36.44 21.53
C GLY A 10 -6.07 37.47 20.82
N LEU A 11 -5.76 37.30 19.53
CA LEU A 11 -4.75 38.17 18.87
C LEU A 11 -5.33 39.44 18.22
N LEU A 12 -6.58 39.43 17.78
CA LEU A 12 -7.27 40.64 17.27
C LEU A 12 -7.60 41.64 18.37
N CYS A 13 -7.59 41.20 19.65
CA CYS A 13 -7.77 42.11 20.78
C CYS A 13 -6.53 43.00 21.08
N PHE A 14 -5.35 42.67 20.57
CA PHE A 14 -4.11 43.39 20.98
C PHE A 14 -3.96 44.78 20.33
N THR A 15 -4.51 45.03 19.16
CA THR A 15 -4.40 46.34 18.49
C THR A 15 -5.48 47.32 18.93
N LEU A 16 -6.58 46.88 19.52
CA LEU A 16 -7.62 47.73 20.11
C LEU A 16 -7.47 47.92 21.64
N LEU A 17 -6.60 47.13 22.29
CA LEU A 17 -6.38 47.21 23.75
C LEU A 17 -5.76 48.54 24.20
N SER A 18 -5.11 49.29 23.30
CA SER A 18 -4.50 50.60 23.64
C SER A 18 -5.48 51.78 23.66
N ALA A 19 -6.72 51.59 23.23
CA ALA A 19 -7.74 52.63 23.09
C ALA A 19 -8.91 52.56 24.08
N LEU A 20 -9.05 51.42 24.81
CA LEU A 20 -10.15 51.27 25.75
C LEU A 20 -9.81 51.94 27.10
N PRO A 21 -10.74 52.71 27.70
CA PRO A 21 -10.54 53.32 29.02
C PRO A 21 -10.20 52.25 30.06
N ALA A 22 -9.10 52.46 30.79
CA ALA A 22 -8.78 51.64 31.95
C ALA A 22 -9.79 51.88 33.09
N TYR A 23 -9.90 50.88 33.99
CA TYR A 23 -10.66 51.06 35.20
C TYR A 23 -10.22 52.31 35.95
N SER A 24 -11.18 53.15 36.32
CA SER A 24 -10.97 54.31 37.19
C SER A 24 -12.21 54.55 38.05
N ASP A 25 -11.99 55.20 39.19
CA ASP A 25 -13.12 55.52 40.09
C ASP A 25 -14.13 56.46 39.41
N SER A 26 -13.67 57.38 38.58
CA SER A 26 -14.53 58.27 37.79
C SER A 26 -15.40 57.47 36.79
N LEU A 27 -14.81 56.50 36.09
CA LEU A 27 -15.54 55.65 35.16
C LEU A 27 -16.53 54.75 35.92
N LEU A 28 -16.15 54.19 37.08
CA LEU A 28 -17.04 53.42 37.95
C LEU A 28 -18.23 54.24 38.47
N GLN A 29 -18.03 55.50 38.84
CA GLN A 29 -19.10 56.37 39.28
C GLN A 29 -20.13 56.61 38.15
N LYS A 30 -19.64 56.90 36.94
CA LYS A 30 -20.50 57.02 35.74
C LYS A 30 -21.28 55.72 35.48
N ALA A 31 -20.64 54.58 35.54
CA ALA A 31 -21.29 53.26 35.38
C ALA A 31 -22.40 53.03 36.44
N LYS A 32 -22.11 53.36 37.72
CA LYS A 32 -23.06 53.27 38.81
C LYS A 32 -24.23 54.26 38.69
N SER A 33 -24.02 55.43 38.05
CA SER A 33 -25.11 56.38 37.78
C SER A 33 -25.98 55.96 36.59
N GLY A 34 -25.67 54.85 35.98
CA GLY A 34 -26.50 54.24 34.91
C GLY A 34 -26.05 54.55 33.49
N ASP A 35 -24.88 55.15 33.30
CA ASP A 35 -24.31 55.37 31.96
C ASP A 35 -23.97 53.99 31.30
N ALA A 36 -24.63 53.70 30.21
CA ALA A 36 -24.54 52.39 29.55
C ALA A 36 -23.15 52.14 28.92
N GLU A 37 -22.53 53.15 28.31
CA GLU A 37 -21.17 53.01 27.76
C GLU A 37 -20.14 52.83 28.88
N ALA A 38 -20.26 53.59 29.98
CA ALA A 38 -19.38 53.41 31.12
C ALA A 38 -19.54 52.02 31.76
N GLN A 39 -20.75 51.46 31.80
CA GLN A 39 -20.99 50.07 32.22
C GLN A 39 -20.29 49.07 31.33
N TYR A 40 -20.36 49.23 30.01
CA TYR A 40 -19.61 48.39 29.05
C TYR A 40 -18.08 48.45 29.29
N TYR A 41 -17.52 49.66 29.41
CA TYR A 41 -16.09 49.84 29.66
C TYR A 41 -15.61 49.27 31.01
N ILE A 42 -16.41 49.38 32.07
CA ILE A 42 -16.12 48.74 33.35
C ILE A 42 -16.20 47.19 33.21
N GLY A 43 -17.19 46.66 32.48
CA GLY A 43 -17.27 45.25 32.13
C GLY A 43 -16.00 44.74 31.41
N ARG A 44 -15.53 45.51 30.42
CA ARG A 44 -14.28 45.22 29.71
C ARG A 44 -13.05 45.29 30.63
N ALA A 45 -12.97 46.30 31.49
CA ALA A 45 -11.87 46.45 32.45
C ALA A 45 -11.76 45.22 33.40
N TYR A 46 -12.90 44.71 33.91
CA TYR A 46 -12.90 43.47 34.71
C TYR A 46 -12.64 42.22 33.90
N TYR A 47 -13.10 42.15 32.66
CA TYR A 47 -12.87 40.99 31.78
C TYR A 47 -11.39 40.86 31.39
N ASP A 48 -10.77 41.95 30.98
CA ASP A 48 -9.38 41.99 30.50
C ASP A 48 -8.37 42.12 31.65
N GLY A 49 -8.80 42.61 32.83
CA GLY A 49 -7.93 42.93 33.95
C GLY A 49 -7.19 44.27 33.75
N ASN A 50 -7.80 45.23 33.01
CA ASN A 50 -7.21 46.52 32.69
C ASN A 50 -7.47 47.54 33.80
N GLY A 51 -6.43 47.85 34.60
CA GLY A 51 -6.55 48.74 35.76
C GLY A 51 -7.24 48.16 36.98
N VAL A 52 -7.71 46.91 36.92
CA VAL A 52 -8.38 46.18 37.99
C VAL A 52 -8.07 44.69 37.92
N LYS A 53 -8.15 43.98 39.03
CA LYS A 53 -7.99 42.53 39.03
C LYS A 53 -9.12 41.88 38.19
N LYS A 54 -8.71 40.99 37.28
CA LYS A 54 -9.64 40.25 36.43
C LYS A 54 -10.71 39.51 37.25
N ASP A 55 -11.97 39.76 36.91
CA ASP A 55 -13.13 39.16 37.55
C ASP A 55 -14.29 39.00 36.54
N TYR A 56 -14.47 37.78 36.04
CA TYR A 56 -15.50 37.48 35.03
C TYR A 56 -16.95 37.61 35.58
N ASN A 57 -17.17 37.43 36.89
CA ASN A 57 -18.50 37.62 37.49
C ASN A 57 -18.85 39.10 37.48
N GLN A 58 -17.94 39.98 37.87
CA GLN A 58 -18.14 41.43 37.78
C GLN A 58 -18.32 41.87 36.32
N ALA A 59 -17.47 41.37 35.43
CA ALA A 59 -17.57 41.66 33.98
C ALA A 59 -18.96 41.30 33.43
N PHE A 60 -19.45 40.11 33.73
CA PHE A 60 -20.78 39.65 33.32
C PHE A 60 -21.92 40.58 33.81
N GLN A 61 -21.89 40.98 35.07
CA GLN A 61 -22.95 41.85 35.61
C GLN A 61 -22.95 43.24 34.94
N TRP A 62 -21.77 43.80 34.69
CA TRP A 62 -21.65 45.08 33.99
C TRP A 62 -22.04 44.97 32.52
N PHE A 63 -21.62 43.92 31.80
CA PHE A 63 -22.08 43.66 30.43
C PHE A 63 -23.58 43.49 30.35
N LYS A 64 -24.19 42.74 31.31
CA LYS A 64 -25.63 42.58 31.36
C LYS A 64 -26.35 43.93 31.47
N SER A 65 -25.89 44.76 32.40
CA SER A 65 -26.50 46.09 32.60
C SER A 65 -26.39 46.98 31.37
N ALA A 66 -25.28 46.94 30.64
CA ALA A 66 -25.08 47.68 29.41
C ALA A 66 -25.87 47.10 28.22
N ALA A 67 -25.88 45.76 28.10
CA ALA A 67 -26.58 45.06 27.02
C ALA A 67 -28.11 45.23 27.09
N GLU A 68 -28.67 45.20 28.29
CA GLU A 68 -30.10 45.47 28.51
C GLU A 68 -30.51 46.92 28.13
N LYS A 69 -29.55 47.82 28.07
CA LYS A 69 -29.74 49.19 27.57
C LYS A 69 -29.44 49.36 26.07
N GLY A 70 -29.14 48.26 25.38
CA GLY A 70 -28.99 48.22 23.93
C GLY A 70 -27.57 48.49 23.42
N ILE A 71 -26.53 48.54 24.28
CA ILE A 71 -25.15 48.66 23.82
C ILE A 71 -24.76 47.39 23.05
N THR A 72 -24.50 47.54 21.75
CA THR A 72 -24.25 46.46 20.78
C THR A 72 -23.04 45.59 21.19
N GLU A 73 -21.94 46.24 21.55
CA GLU A 73 -20.73 45.56 22.00
C GLU A 73 -20.96 44.78 23.29
N ALA A 74 -21.77 45.33 24.21
CA ALA A 74 -22.12 44.64 25.46
C ALA A 74 -22.99 43.41 25.22
N GLN A 75 -23.92 43.46 24.25
CA GLN A 75 -24.70 42.31 23.80
C GLN A 75 -23.81 41.22 23.25
N TYR A 76 -22.83 41.58 22.41
CA TYR A 76 -21.81 40.62 21.89
C TYR A 76 -21.03 39.98 23.03
N TRP A 77 -20.54 40.78 24.01
CA TRP A 77 -19.80 40.25 25.16
C TRP A 77 -20.65 39.40 26.08
N MET A 78 -21.93 39.67 26.21
CA MET A 78 -22.89 38.76 26.88
C MET A 78 -22.95 37.41 26.17
N GLY A 79 -23.03 37.43 24.83
CA GLY A 79 -22.95 36.22 24.00
C GLY A 79 -21.67 35.43 24.27
N ASN A 80 -20.51 36.10 24.30
CA ASN A 80 -19.22 35.49 24.63
C ASN A 80 -19.18 34.88 26.05
N CYS A 81 -19.69 35.61 27.03
CA CYS A 81 -19.75 35.11 28.42
C CYS A 81 -20.55 33.80 28.50
N TYR A 82 -21.70 33.72 27.87
CA TYR A 82 -22.50 32.50 27.84
C TYR A 82 -21.86 31.41 26.98
N TYR A 83 -21.24 31.75 25.85
CA TYR A 83 -20.60 30.79 24.97
C TYR A 83 -19.39 30.10 25.64
N GLU A 84 -18.62 30.85 26.40
CA GLU A 84 -17.40 30.35 27.08
C GLU A 84 -17.68 29.90 28.55
N GLY A 85 -18.81 30.26 29.13
CA GLY A 85 -19.10 30.03 30.56
C GLY A 85 -18.30 30.94 31.50
N LYS A 86 -17.93 32.16 31.05
CA LYS A 86 -17.15 33.14 31.82
C LYS A 86 -18.10 34.07 32.59
N GLY A 87 -18.02 34.02 33.93
CA GLY A 87 -18.90 34.80 34.81
C GLY A 87 -20.34 34.28 34.89
N THR A 88 -20.65 33.21 34.18
CA THR A 88 -21.93 32.52 34.18
C THR A 88 -21.74 31.05 33.76
N LYS A 89 -22.77 30.21 33.88
CA LYS A 89 -22.77 28.87 33.33
C LYS A 89 -22.83 28.95 31.81
N GLN A 90 -22.07 28.07 31.11
CA GLN A 90 -22.12 27.97 29.66
C GLN A 90 -23.54 27.64 29.19
N ASP A 91 -24.05 28.43 28.23
CA ASP A 91 -25.35 28.21 27.60
C ASP A 91 -25.36 28.77 26.18
N TYR A 92 -25.37 27.87 25.21
CA TYR A 92 -25.35 28.25 23.79
C TYR A 92 -26.65 28.90 23.30
N ASN A 93 -27.80 28.58 23.92
CA ASN A 93 -29.09 29.23 23.58
C ASN A 93 -29.06 30.69 23.99
N GLU A 94 -28.60 30.97 25.22
CA GLU A 94 -28.41 32.35 25.68
C GLU A 94 -27.35 33.06 24.83
N ALA A 95 -26.21 32.41 24.51
CA ALA A 95 -25.19 33.00 23.65
C ALA A 95 -25.77 33.44 22.29
N PHE A 96 -26.52 32.53 21.62
CA PHE A 96 -27.20 32.83 20.38
C PHE A 96 -28.18 34.00 20.51
N SER A 97 -28.99 34.02 21.59
CA SER A 97 -29.99 35.07 21.82
C SER A 97 -29.36 36.45 21.96
N TRP A 98 -28.14 36.53 22.51
CA TRP A 98 -27.42 37.78 22.68
C TRP A 98 -26.58 38.16 21.43
N TYR A 99 -26.02 37.20 20.69
CA TYR A 99 -25.32 37.51 19.42
C TYR A 99 -26.27 38.07 18.36
N LYS A 100 -27.51 37.55 18.32
CA LYS A 100 -28.46 37.93 17.27
C LYS A 100 -28.76 39.45 17.22
N PRO A 101 -29.19 40.11 18.30
CA PRO A 101 -29.44 41.55 18.26
C PRO A 101 -28.16 42.37 17.95
N ALA A 102 -27.01 41.94 18.45
CA ALA A 102 -25.73 42.60 18.13
C ALA A 102 -25.37 42.47 16.65
N ALA A 103 -25.59 41.30 16.04
CA ALA A 103 -25.38 41.05 14.62
C ALA A 103 -26.35 41.83 13.71
N GLU A 104 -27.63 41.90 14.13
CA GLU A 104 -28.68 42.68 13.45
C GLU A 104 -28.40 44.20 13.47
N GLN A 105 -27.70 44.67 14.52
CA GLN A 105 -27.20 46.04 14.62
C GLN A 105 -25.93 46.29 13.79
N GLY A 106 -25.39 45.25 13.14
CA GLY A 106 -24.28 45.37 12.19
C GLY A 106 -22.88 45.12 12.74
N LEU A 107 -22.72 44.69 14.01
CA LEU A 107 -21.40 44.43 14.58
C LEU A 107 -20.73 43.21 13.88
N PRO A 108 -19.59 43.35 13.18
CA PRO A 108 -18.99 42.28 12.39
C PRO A 108 -18.63 41.05 13.23
N GLU A 109 -18.09 41.23 14.44
CA GLU A 109 -17.72 40.15 15.35
C GLU A 109 -18.96 39.35 15.82
N ALA A 110 -20.09 40.04 16.01
CA ALA A 110 -21.36 39.40 16.37
C ALA A 110 -21.96 38.65 15.18
N GLN A 111 -21.88 39.21 13.98
CA GLN A 111 -22.29 38.54 12.73
C GLN A 111 -21.48 37.26 12.50
N TYR A 112 -20.16 37.33 12.66
CA TYR A 112 -19.27 36.16 12.61
C TYR A 112 -19.67 35.11 13.65
N SER A 113 -19.87 35.52 14.93
CA SER A 113 -20.23 34.60 16.00
C SER A 113 -21.62 33.97 15.80
N LEU A 114 -22.58 34.73 15.29
CA LEU A 114 -23.91 34.23 14.94
C LEU A 114 -23.84 33.25 13.75
N GLY A 115 -23.01 33.55 12.74
CA GLY A 115 -22.69 32.64 11.64
C GLY A 115 -22.13 31.31 12.13
N ASN A 116 -21.20 31.33 13.09
CA ASN A 116 -20.67 30.12 13.71
C ASN A 116 -21.73 29.31 14.45
N CYS A 117 -22.65 29.99 15.17
CA CYS A 117 -23.78 29.32 15.85
C CYS A 117 -24.62 28.53 14.83
N TYR A 118 -24.97 29.13 13.69
CA TYR A 118 -25.68 28.44 12.62
C TYR A 118 -24.85 27.33 11.97
N TYR A 119 -23.55 27.57 11.75
CA TYR A 119 -22.65 26.58 11.13
C TYR A 119 -22.50 25.30 11.98
N GLU A 120 -22.35 25.47 13.29
CA GLU A 120 -22.14 24.35 14.22
C GLU A 120 -23.45 23.78 14.81
N GLY A 121 -24.58 24.49 14.65
CA GLY A 121 -25.87 24.16 15.31
C GLY A 121 -25.82 24.37 16.81
N ARG A 122 -25.06 25.39 17.31
CA ARG A 122 -24.97 25.73 18.74
C ARG A 122 -25.94 26.82 19.13
N GLY A 123 -26.88 26.51 20.00
CA GLY A 123 -27.96 27.43 20.42
C GLY A 123 -29.03 27.63 19.35
N THR A 124 -28.92 26.95 18.22
CA THR A 124 -29.88 26.93 17.13
C THR A 124 -29.75 25.66 16.33
N LYS A 125 -30.70 25.38 15.43
CA LYS A 125 -30.55 24.31 14.45
C LYS A 125 -29.45 24.68 13.46
N GLN A 126 -28.60 23.71 13.05
CA GLN A 126 -27.58 23.90 12.02
C GLN A 126 -28.24 24.35 10.71
N ASP A 127 -27.71 25.44 10.13
CA ASP A 127 -28.16 26.03 8.88
C ASP A 127 -26.99 26.72 8.16
N TYR A 128 -26.45 26.05 7.15
CA TYR A 128 -25.30 26.56 6.40
C TYR A 128 -25.61 27.78 5.53
N ILE A 129 -26.89 27.96 5.10
CA ILE A 129 -27.30 29.11 4.30
C ILE A 129 -27.32 30.36 5.17
N GLU A 130 -27.91 30.28 6.36
CA GLU A 130 -27.88 31.37 7.31
C GLU A 130 -26.44 31.64 7.82
N ALA A 131 -25.62 30.58 8.05
CA ALA A 131 -24.22 30.74 8.41
C ALA A 131 -23.47 31.55 7.35
N PHE A 132 -23.57 31.14 6.07
CA PHE A 132 -22.95 31.87 4.95
C PHE A 132 -23.43 33.33 4.88
N ARG A 133 -24.71 33.59 5.02
CA ARG A 133 -25.28 34.94 4.99
C ARG A 133 -24.64 35.83 6.05
N TRP A 134 -24.50 35.35 7.28
CA TRP A 134 -23.92 36.12 8.38
C TRP A 134 -22.39 36.26 8.25
N PHE A 135 -21.68 35.22 7.80
CA PHE A 135 -20.26 35.35 7.48
C PHE A 135 -20.02 36.38 6.39
N LYS A 136 -20.84 36.40 5.33
CA LYS A 136 -20.74 37.36 4.23
C LYS A 136 -20.99 38.78 4.73
N ALA A 137 -21.97 39.00 5.58
CA ALA A 137 -22.23 40.31 6.15
C ALA A 137 -21.02 40.83 6.98
N ALA A 138 -20.35 39.97 7.74
CA ALA A 138 -19.13 40.33 8.47
C ALA A 138 -17.93 40.54 7.53
N ALA A 139 -17.79 39.72 6.50
CA ALA A 139 -16.73 39.78 5.51
C ALA A 139 -16.78 41.06 4.65
N GLU A 140 -17.97 41.48 4.27
CA GLU A 140 -18.21 42.74 3.53
C GLU A 140 -17.82 43.99 4.34
N GLN A 141 -17.78 43.86 5.68
CA GLN A 141 -17.25 44.92 6.56
C GLN A 141 -15.74 44.81 6.80
N GLY A 142 -15.07 43.86 6.14
CA GLY A 142 -13.61 43.73 6.15
C GLY A 142 -13.05 42.83 7.24
N LEU A 143 -13.85 42.07 7.98
CA LEU A 143 -13.36 41.14 9.03
C LEU A 143 -12.58 39.98 8.39
N PRO A 144 -11.24 39.85 8.59
CA PRO A 144 -10.41 38.89 7.83
C PRO A 144 -10.84 37.43 8.03
N VAL A 145 -11.15 37.02 9.27
CA VAL A 145 -11.60 35.66 9.58
C VAL A 145 -12.93 35.34 8.90
N ALA A 146 -13.82 36.31 8.75
CA ALA A 146 -15.08 36.13 8.03
C ALA A 146 -14.86 36.03 6.52
N GLN A 147 -13.96 36.85 5.96
CA GLN A 147 -13.55 36.76 4.56
C GLN A 147 -12.95 35.39 4.24
N TYR A 148 -12.08 34.85 5.09
CA TYR A 148 -11.54 33.50 4.98
C TYR A 148 -12.68 32.44 4.96
N LEU A 149 -13.64 32.55 5.88
CA LEU A 149 -14.75 31.58 5.94
C LEU A 149 -15.68 31.68 4.72
N VAL A 150 -15.94 32.87 4.21
CA VAL A 150 -16.73 33.08 2.97
C VAL A 150 -15.96 32.47 1.79
N GLY A 151 -14.64 32.64 1.72
CA GLY A 151 -13.79 31.98 0.74
C GLY A 151 -13.96 30.45 0.80
N ASN A 152 -13.90 29.86 2.00
CA ASN A 152 -14.13 28.42 2.18
C ASN A 152 -15.55 27.99 1.77
N CYS A 153 -16.58 28.78 2.11
CA CYS A 153 -17.95 28.47 1.73
C CYS A 153 -18.11 28.42 0.20
N TYR A 154 -17.51 29.36 -0.53
CA TYR A 154 -17.52 29.31 -1.99
C TYR A 154 -16.64 28.17 -2.54
N TYR A 155 -15.51 27.88 -1.92
CA TYR A 155 -14.60 26.81 -2.33
C TYR A 155 -15.26 25.43 -2.22
N GLU A 156 -15.92 25.16 -1.09
CA GLU A 156 -16.54 23.86 -0.79
C GLU A 156 -18.03 23.78 -1.24
N GLY A 157 -18.65 24.90 -1.60
CA GLY A 157 -20.09 24.96 -1.89
C GLY A 157 -20.98 24.83 -0.63
N ILE A 158 -20.49 25.26 0.54
CA ILE A 158 -21.22 25.17 1.81
C ILE A 158 -22.10 26.40 2.02
N GLY A 159 -23.41 26.20 2.06
CA GLY A 159 -24.39 27.28 2.22
C GLY A 159 -24.54 28.17 1.00
N THR A 160 -23.78 27.93 -0.05
CA THR A 160 -23.81 28.62 -1.35
C THR A 160 -23.40 27.65 -2.46
N LYS A 161 -23.54 28.06 -3.72
CA LYS A 161 -23.00 27.29 -4.86
C LYS A 161 -21.48 27.45 -4.88
N GLN A 162 -20.77 26.36 -5.17
CA GLN A 162 -19.32 26.38 -5.37
C GLN A 162 -18.93 27.36 -6.48
N ASP A 163 -17.95 28.22 -6.18
CA ASP A 163 -17.40 29.20 -7.10
C ASP A 163 -15.95 29.55 -6.73
N TYR A 164 -15.00 29.00 -7.48
CA TYR A 164 -13.57 29.22 -7.22
C TYR A 164 -13.12 30.67 -7.47
N ASN A 165 -13.77 31.41 -8.37
CA ASN A 165 -13.44 32.82 -8.61
C ASN A 165 -13.82 33.67 -7.39
N GLU A 166 -15.02 33.45 -6.83
CA GLU A 166 -15.41 34.14 -5.61
C GLU A 166 -14.55 33.68 -4.41
N ALA A 167 -14.23 32.37 -4.29
CA ALA A 167 -13.33 31.86 -3.27
C ALA A 167 -11.96 32.55 -3.30
N PHE A 168 -11.32 32.61 -4.48
CA PHE A 168 -10.07 33.32 -4.70
C PHE A 168 -10.13 34.78 -4.25
N ARG A 169 -11.18 35.52 -4.64
CA ARG A 169 -11.34 36.93 -4.26
C ARG A 169 -11.40 37.14 -2.76
N TRP A 170 -12.14 36.29 -2.06
CA TRP A 170 -12.28 36.38 -0.62
C TRP A 170 -11.04 35.91 0.12
N PHE A 171 -10.36 34.85 -0.31
CA PHE A 171 -9.07 34.46 0.23
C PHE A 171 -8.02 35.56 0.04
N LYS A 172 -7.96 36.19 -1.13
CA LYS A 172 -7.06 37.30 -1.39
C LYS A 172 -7.31 38.47 -0.45
N ALA A 173 -8.57 38.86 -0.26
CA ALA A 173 -8.94 39.95 0.63
C ALA A 173 -8.51 39.69 2.10
N ALA A 174 -8.65 38.46 2.59
CA ALA A 174 -8.20 38.07 3.93
C ALA A 174 -6.67 37.94 4.01
N ALA A 175 -6.03 37.36 3.00
CA ALA A 175 -4.60 37.15 2.91
C ALA A 175 -3.80 38.47 2.90
N GLU A 176 -4.29 39.47 2.17
CA GLU A 176 -3.73 40.84 2.14
C GLU A 176 -3.81 41.55 3.49
N GLN A 177 -4.74 41.14 4.35
CA GLN A 177 -4.84 41.61 5.74
C GLN A 177 -3.99 40.76 6.71
N GLY A 178 -3.26 39.75 6.23
CA GLY A 178 -2.35 38.94 7.01
C GLY A 178 -2.93 37.67 7.62
N ASP A 179 -4.15 37.24 7.26
CA ASP A 179 -4.70 35.96 7.74
C ASP A 179 -3.88 34.79 7.17
N ALA A 180 -3.16 34.07 8.01
CA ALA A 180 -2.27 33.00 7.60
C ALA A 180 -2.97 31.84 6.89
N LYS A 181 -4.21 31.51 7.30
CA LYS A 181 -4.99 30.43 6.67
C LYS A 181 -5.46 30.84 5.27
N ALA A 182 -5.88 32.11 5.13
CA ALA A 182 -6.24 32.66 3.84
C ALA A 182 -5.03 32.76 2.91
N GLN A 183 -3.85 33.11 3.43
CA GLN A 183 -2.60 33.10 2.67
C GLN A 183 -2.25 31.69 2.17
N ASN A 184 -2.38 30.64 3.01
CA ASN A 184 -2.19 29.27 2.56
C ASN A 184 -3.19 28.91 1.45
N ASN A 185 -4.50 29.16 1.65
CA ASN A 185 -5.51 28.81 0.65
C ASN A 185 -5.38 29.65 -0.64
N LEU A 186 -4.90 30.87 -0.54
CA LEU A 186 -4.56 31.67 -1.71
C LEU A 186 -3.37 31.09 -2.48
N GLY A 187 -2.38 30.55 -1.76
CA GLY A 187 -1.30 29.75 -2.33
C GLY A 187 -1.83 28.52 -3.06
N ASP A 188 -2.76 27.77 -2.43
CA ASP A 188 -3.43 26.61 -3.05
C ASP A 188 -4.16 27.03 -4.34
N CYS A 189 -4.87 28.19 -4.36
CA CYS A 189 -5.54 28.69 -5.55
C CYS A 189 -4.57 28.95 -6.71
N TYR A 190 -3.43 29.56 -6.46
CA TYR A 190 -2.40 29.77 -7.48
C TYR A 190 -1.73 28.49 -7.92
N TYR A 191 -1.49 27.55 -7.00
CA TYR A 191 -0.84 26.27 -7.30
C TYR A 191 -1.70 25.36 -8.19
N TYR A 192 -3.02 25.30 -7.93
CA TYR A 192 -3.95 24.46 -8.70
C TYR A 192 -4.68 25.19 -9.82
N GLY A 193 -4.48 26.49 -9.97
CA GLY A 193 -5.21 27.29 -10.98
C GLY A 193 -6.70 27.45 -10.66
N GLU A 194 -7.09 27.50 -9.38
CA GLU A 194 -8.49 27.55 -8.95
C GLU A 194 -8.97 28.99 -8.75
N GLY A 195 -9.79 29.46 -9.67
CA GLY A 195 -10.29 30.84 -9.69
C GLY A 195 -9.26 31.88 -10.17
N VAL A 196 -8.08 31.42 -10.57
CA VAL A 196 -6.97 32.22 -11.13
C VAL A 196 -6.12 31.32 -12.02
N ASN A 197 -5.30 31.87 -12.90
CA ASN A 197 -4.32 31.07 -13.63
C ASN A 197 -3.26 30.51 -12.69
N GLU A 198 -2.81 29.29 -12.92
CA GLU A 198 -1.70 28.66 -12.21
C GLU A 198 -0.45 29.52 -12.25
N ASP A 199 0.18 29.72 -11.07
CA ASP A 199 1.41 30.50 -10.91
C ASP A 199 2.16 30.04 -9.65
N ASP A 200 3.15 29.18 -9.84
CA ASP A 200 3.97 28.63 -8.75
C ASP A 200 4.75 29.70 -7.98
N ASN A 201 5.14 30.81 -8.61
CA ASN A 201 5.85 31.90 -7.94
C ASN A 201 4.94 32.64 -6.96
N GLU A 202 3.70 32.91 -7.35
CA GLU A 202 2.71 33.50 -6.44
C GLU A 202 2.30 32.49 -5.35
N ALA A 203 2.13 31.19 -5.69
CA ALA A 203 1.87 30.15 -4.71
C ALA A 203 2.97 30.10 -3.64
N PHE A 204 4.23 30.00 -4.05
CA PHE A 204 5.38 30.01 -3.16
C PHE A 204 5.40 31.24 -2.23
N LYS A 205 5.15 32.42 -2.78
CA LYS A 205 5.14 33.67 -2.01
C LYS A 205 4.09 33.67 -0.90
N TRP A 206 2.89 33.18 -1.20
CA TRP A 206 1.80 33.13 -0.24
C TRP A 206 1.97 32.01 0.78
N TYR A 207 2.45 30.83 0.38
CA TYR A 207 2.84 29.77 1.32
C TYR A 207 3.93 30.26 2.29
N LYS A 208 4.94 30.97 1.78
CA LYS A 208 6.01 31.52 2.61
C LYS A 208 5.47 32.51 3.65
N ALA A 209 4.58 33.42 3.23
CA ALA A 209 3.99 34.39 4.14
C ALA A 209 3.19 33.72 5.28
N ALA A 210 2.43 32.66 4.97
CA ALA A 210 1.68 31.90 5.97
C ALA A 210 2.59 31.03 6.85
N ALA A 211 3.61 30.38 6.27
CA ALA A 211 4.55 29.51 6.96
C ALA A 211 5.39 30.28 7.99
N GLU A 212 5.82 31.51 7.66
CA GLU A 212 6.54 32.41 8.57
C GLU A 212 5.67 32.85 9.76
N GLN A 213 4.35 32.84 9.63
CA GLN A 213 3.41 33.05 10.73
C GLN A 213 3.14 31.76 11.54
N GLY A 214 3.72 30.62 11.14
CA GLY A 214 3.60 29.35 11.86
C GLY A 214 2.45 28.45 11.42
N ASP A 215 1.77 28.74 10.31
CA ASP A 215 0.74 27.83 9.78
C ASP A 215 1.37 26.51 9.32
N ALA A 216 0.96 25.40 9.95
CA ALA A 216 1.58 24.09 9.73
C ALA A 216 1.35 23.58 8.31
N LYS A 217 0.18 23.84 7.70
CA LYS A 217 -0.12 23.42 6.34
C LYS A 217 0.72 24.18 5.33
N ALA A 218 0.85 25.50 5.54
CA ALA A 218 1.71 26.34 4.71
C ALA A 218 3.19 25.97 4.84
N GLN A 219 3.66 25.61 6.03
CA GLN A 219 5.02 25.11 6.23
C GLN A 219 5.26 23.80 5.45
N TYR A 220 4.29 22.91 5.43
CA TYR A 220 4.33 21.70 4.62
C TYR A 220 4.37 22.02 3.12
N ASN A 221 3.45 22.87 2.63
CA ASN A 221 3.41 23.28 1.23
C ASN A 221 4.68 24.01 0.79
N LEU A 222 5.23 24.87 1.64
CA LEU A 222 6.51 25.54 1.39
C LEU A 222 7.68 24.54 1.33
N GLY A 223 7.64 23.50 2.17
CA GLY A 223 8.56 22.38 2.09
C GLY A 223 8.49 21.66 0.75
N ASP A 224 7.27 21.38 0.24
CA ASP A 224 7.07 20.79 -1.08
C ASP A 224 7.59 21.71 -2.21
N CYS A 225 7.36 23.02 -2.14
CA CYS A 225 7.92 23.98 -3.11
C CYS A 225 9.46 23.87 -3.19
N TYR A 226 10.16 23.85 -2.06
CA TYR A 226 11.62 23.68 -2.05
C TYR A 226 12.08 22.28 -2.48
N TYR A 227 11.28 21.25 -2.20
CA TYR A 227 11.63 19.87 -2.53
C TYR A 227 11.53 19.57 -4.03
N TYR A 228 10.54 20.18 -4.71
CA TYR A 228 10.27 19.97 -6.15
C TYR A 228 10.78 21.11 -7.03
N GLY A 229 11.20 22.22 -6.45
CA GLY A 229 11.64 23.40 -7.20
C GLY A 229 10.48 24.20 -7.80
N GLU A 230 9.31 24.23 -7.15
CA GLU A 230 8.10 24.89 -7.64
C GLU A 230 8.03 26.34 -7.13
N GLY A 231 8.11 27.30 -8.05
CA GLY A 231 8.17 28.73 -7.72
C GLY A 231 9.47 29.19 -7.04
N VAL A 232 10.43 28.27 -6.85
CA VAL A 232 11.73 28.52 -6.24
C VAL A 232 12.73 27.46 -6.72
N ASN A 233 14.03 27.71 -6.61
CA ASN A 233 15.01 26.67 -6.88
C ASN A 233 14.94 25.56 -5.83
N GLU A 234 15.10 24.31 -6.26
CA GLU A 234 15.17 23.15 -5.38
C GLU A 234 16.24 23.35 -4.28
N ASP A 235 15.84 23.15 -3.04
CA ASP A 235 16.72 23.20 -1.85
C ASP A 235 16.24 22.20 -0.80
N ASP A 236 16.91 21.06 -0.74
CA ASP A 236 16.59 19.98 0.19
C ASP A 236 16.74 20.35 1.66
N ASN A 237 17.66 21.28 2.00
CA ASN A 237 17.86 21.71 3.38
C ASN A 237 16.70 22.59 3.85
N GLU A 238 16.24 23.53 3.00
CA GLU A 238 15.06 24.34 3.31
C GLU A 238 13.80 23.46 3.33
N ALA A 239 13.63 22.51 2.39
CA ALA A 239 12.53 21.55 2.41
C ALA A 239 12.47 20.79 3.75
N PHE A 240 13.61 20.20 4.15
CA PHE A 240 13.72 19.50 5.43
C PHE A 240 13.34 20.39 6.62
N ARG A 241 13.83 21.62 6.64
CA ARG A 241 13.56 22.57 7.72
C ARG A 241 12.07 22.87 7.87
N TRP A 242 11.39 23.10 6.76
CA TRP A 242 9.97 23.42 6.76
C TRP A 242 9.10 22.19 7.06
N TYR A 243 9.42 21.01 6.52
CA TYR A 243 8.75 19.76 6.91
C TYR A 243 8.90 19.49 8.40
N LYS A 244 10.08 19.73 8.97
CA LYS A 244 10.31 19.56 10.41
C LYS A 244 9.43 20.50 11.24
N ALA A 245 9.34 21.76 10.86
CA ALA A 245 8.49 22.73 11.55
C ALA A 245 7.01 22.31 11.54
N ALA A 246 6.49 21.85 10.40
CA ALA A 246 5.12 21.36 10.28
C ALA A 246 4.90 20.03 11.03
N ALA A 247 5.86 19.10 10.97
CA ALA A 247 5.81 17.80 11.65
C ALA A 247 5.79 17.93 13.17
N GLU A 248 6.59 18.87 13.73
CA GLU A 248 6.61 19.17 15.16
C GLU A 248 5.27 19.76 15.66
N GLN A 249 4.47 20.36 14.77
CA GLN A 249 3.09 20.77 15.06
C GLN A 249 2.08 19.62 14.92
N GLY A 250 2.53 18.42 14.54
CA GLY A 250 1.70 17.23 14.48
C GLY A 250 1.00 16.98 13.13
N LEU A 251 1.36 17.69 12.05
CA LEU A 251 0.78 17.42 10.72
C LEU A 251 1.30 16.08 10.18
N ALA A 252 0.39 15.13 9.97
CA ALA A 252 0.72 13.75 9.57
C ALA A 252 1.50 13.68 8.24
N ASP A 253 1.07 14.44 7.23
CA ASP A 253 1.74 14.50 5.94
C ASP A 253 3.18 15.01 6.07
N ALA A 254 3.39 16.04 6.90
CA ALA A 254 4.72 16.57 7.19
C ALA A 254 5.59 15.57 7.96
N GLN A 255 5.02 14.82 8.91
CA GLN A 255 5.72 13.75 9.61
C GLN A 255 6.17 12.65 8.66
N ASN A 256 5.33 12.29 7.69
CA ASN A 256 5.68 11.33 6.65
C ASN A 256 6.83 11.86 5.75
N ARG A 257 6.73 13.12 5.28
CA ARG A 257 7.79 13.74 4.47
C ARG A 257 9.11 13.83 5.24
N LEU A 258 9.05 14.22 6.51
CA LEU A 258 10.23 14.26 7.37
C LEU A 258 10.84 12.88 7.57
N GLY A 259 10.01 11.85 7.74
CA GLY A 259 10.42 10.45 7.75
C GLY A 259 11.16 10.07 6.47
N ASN A 260 10.63 10.45 5.30
CA ASN A 260 11.27 10.23 4.01
C ASN A 260 12.64 10.94 3.92
N CYS A 261 12.73 12.20 4.37
CA CYS A 261 14.00 12.93 4.38
C CYS A 261 15.09 12.20 5.17
N TYR A 262 14.77 11.69 6.36
CA TYR A 262 15.70 10.89 7.16
C TYR A 262 15.99 9.52 6.51
N TYR A 263 15.01 8.88 5.86
CA TYR A 263 15.17 7.57 5.25
C TYR A 263 16.15 7.59 4.07
N ILE A 264 16.03 8.58 3.18
CA ILE A 264 16.91 8.72 2.00
C ILE A 264 18.14 9.59 2.26
N GLY A 265 18.17 10.38 3.33
CA GLY A 265 19.25 11.33 3.62
C GLY A 265 19.18 12.61 2.78
N LYS A 266 17.95 13.11 2.49
CA LYS A 266 17.72 14.30 1.67
C LYS A 266 17.52 15.54 2.59
N GLY A 267 18.40 16.53 2.48
CA GLY A 267 18.41 17.70 3.38
C GLY A 267 18.88 17.43 4.81
N VAL A 268 19.24 16.18 5.12
CA VAL A 268 19.72 15.74 6.43
C VAL A 268 20.55 14.47 6.26
N LYS A 269 21.42 14.15 7.22
CA LYS A 269 22.11 12.87 7.24
C LYS A 269 21.09 11.73 7.41
N GLN A 270 21.24 10.67 6.60
CA GLN A 270 20.40 9.48 6.69
C GLN A 270 20.38 8.91 8.12
N ASP A 271 19.19 8.70 8.66
CA ASP A 271 18.96 8.09 9.96
C ASP A 271 17.64 7.30 9.97
N TYR A 272 17.73 5.99 9.88
CA TYR A 272 16.57 5.11 9.85
C TYR A 272 15.76 5.11 11.15
N ASN A 273 16.39 5.37 12.31
CA ASN A 273 15.66 5.41 13.59
C ASN A 273 14.76 6.65 13.65
N GLU A 274 15.29 7.81 13.24
CA GLU A 274 14.48 9.03 13.15
C GLU A 274 13.41 8.90 12.08
N ALA A 275 13.72 8.33 10.91
CA ALA A 275 12.72 8.05 9.86
C ALA A 275 11.54 7.23 10.41
N PHE A 276 11.86 6.11 11.04
CA PHE A 276 10.87 5.24 11.65
C PHE A 276 10.02 5.93 12.72
N ARG A 277 10.65 6.74 13.59
CA ARG A 277 9.95 7.49 14.63
C ARG A 277 8.90 8.42 14.04
N TRP A 278 9.23 9.11 12.96
CA TRP A 278 8.31 10.03 12.29
C TRP A 278 7.21 9.29 11.51
N TYR A 279 7.53 8.20 10.81
CA TYR A 279 6.52 7.36 10.16
C TYR A 279 5.52 6.79 11.17
N LYS A 280 6.01 6.37 12.35
CA LYS A 280 5.15 5.88 13.42
C LYS A 280 4.22 6.98 13.94
N ALA A 281 4.74 8.18 14.20
CA ALA A 281 3.94 9.30 14.63
C ALA A 281 2.84 9.67 13.62
N ALA A 282 3.15 9.61 12.33
CA ALA A 282 2.19 9.83 11.26
C ALA A 282 1.11 8.74 11.20
N ALA A 283 1.50 7.46 11.25
CA ALA A 283 0.58 6.32 11.20
C ALA A 283 -0.37 6.25 12.41
N GLU A 284 0.10 6.66 13.60
CA GLU A 284 -0.71 6.73 14.82
C GLU A 284 -1.86 7.74 14.73
N GLN A 285 -1.83 8.65 13.77
CA GLN A 285 -2.93 9.59 13.50
C GLN A 285 -4.10 8.96 12.72
N GLY A 286 -3.93 7.72 12.25
CA GLY A 286 -5.03 6.90 11.73
C GLY A 286 -5.13 6.81 10.22
N ASP A 287 -4.27 7.46 9.45
CA ASP A 287 -4.29 7.33 7.98
C ASP A 287 -3.92 5.92 7.53
N ALA A 288 -4.77 5.32 6.69
CA ALA A 288 -4.61 3.94 6.24
C ALA A 288 -3.34 3.73 5.38
N GLY A 289 -2.98 4.70 4.55
CA GLY A 289 -1.78 4.65 3.72
C GLY A 289 -0.50 4.65 4.57
N LEU A 290 -0.44 5.54 5.55
CA LEU A 290 0.69 5.64 6.48
C LEU A 290 0.81 4.40 7.38
N GLN A 291 -0.31 3.85 7.84
CA GLN A 291 -0.34 2.59 8.58
C GLN A 291 0.18 1.43 7.72
N TYR A 292 -0.24 1.35 6.46
CA TYR A 292 0.28 0.36 5.52
C TYR A 292 1.80 0.50 5.33
N CYS A 293 2.30 1.72 5.10
CA CYS A 293 3.73 1.98 4.93
C CYS A 293 4.54 1.53 6.16
N LEU A 294 4.06 1.85 7.37
CA LEU A 294 4.70 1.42 8.61
C LEU A 294 4.68 -0.10 8.76
N GLY A 295 3.55 -0.75 8.46
CA GLY A 295 3.43 -2.21 8.43
C GLY A 295 4.42 -2.85 7.46
N TRP A 296 4.61 -2.24 6.29
CA TRP A 296 5.57 -2.69 5.29
C TRP A 296 7.02 -2.60 5.78
N LEU A 297 7.40 -1.49 6.42
CA LEU A 297 8.75 -1.35 7.02
C LEU A 297 9.04 -2.45 8.05
N TYR A 298 8.09 -2.75 8.93
CA TYR A 298 8.22 -3.87 9.86
C TYR A 298 8.31 -5.23 9.15
N TYR A 299 7.57 -5.39 8.03
CA TYR A 299 7.54 -6.65 7.28
C TYR A 299 8.86 -6.96 6.58
N ILE A 300 9.49 -5.96 5.95
CA ILE A 300 10.78 -6.15 5.25
C ILE A 300 11.97 -6.06 6.20
N GLY A 301 11.86 -5.32 7.31
CA GLY A 301 12.97 -5.08 8.25
C GLY A 301 14.00 -4.09 7.72
N GLU A 302 13.60 -3.18 6.84
CA GLU A 302 14.51 -2.16 6.30
C GLU A 302 14.61 -0.97 7.24
N GLY A 303 15.82 -0.69 7.72
CA GLY A 303 16.08 0.38 8.69
C GLY A 303 15.66 0.07 10.13
N ILE A 304 14.94 -1.01 10.36
CA ILE A 304 14.53 -1.50 11.68
C ILE A 304 14.59 -3.02 11.72
N LYS A 305 14.53 -3.59 12.93
CA LYS A 305 14.43 -5.03 13.08
C LYS A 305 13.08 -5.51 12.52
N GLN A 306 13.13 -6.51 11.62
CA GLN A 306 11.94 -7.17 11.11
C GLN A 306 11.05 -7.69 12.24
N ASP A 307 9.76 -7.36 12.22
CA ASP A 307 8.77 -7.82 13.18
C ASP A 307 7.42 -8.06 12.50
N TYR A 308 7.13 -9.33 12.21
CA TYR A 308 5.87 -9.69 11.56
C TYR A 308 4.62 -9.46 12.44
N ASN A 309 4.75 -9.43 13.79
CA ASN A 309 3.61 -9.15 14.67
C ASN A 309 3.19 -7.68 14.56
N GLU A 310 4.18 -6.77 14.58
CA GLU A 310 3.90 -5.35 14.36
C GLU A 310 3.43 -5.11 12.92
N ALA A 311 4.04 -5.74 11.91
CA ALA A 311 3.58 -5.65 10.51
C ALA A 311 2.10 -6.05 10.39
N PHE A 312 1.74 -7.21 10.95
CA PHE A 312 0.36 -7.68 10.97
C PHE A 312 -0.60 -6.67 11.61
N ARG A 313 -0.23 -6.11 12.77
CA ARG A 313 -1.04 -5.14 13.50
C ARG A 313 -1.33 -3.89 12.66
N TRP A 314 -0.33 -3.37 11.98
CA TRP A 314 -0.46 -2.18 11.15
C TRP A 314 -1.20 -2.46 9.83
N PHE A 315 -0.93 -3.59 9.17
CA PHE A 315 -1.71 -4.02 8.01
C PHE A 315 -3.19 -4.20 8.36
N LYS A 316 -3.47 -4.77 9.54
CA LYS A 316 -4.85 -4.93 10.02
C LYS A 316 -5.54 -3.58 10.21
N ALA A 317 -4.89 -2.62 10.85
CA ALA A 317 -5.44 -1.29 11.06
C ALA A 317 -5.77 -0.58 9.73
N ALA A 318 -4.88 -0.68 8.74
CA ALA A 318 -5.10 -0.13 7.41
C ALA A 318 -6.18 -0.89 6.61
N ALA A 319 -6.20 -2.22 6.70
CA ALA A 319 -7.16 -3.08 6.02
C ALA A 319 -8.59 -2.89 6.53
N GLU A 320 -8.77 -2.69 7.83
CA GLU A 320 -10.07 -2.39 8.46
C GLU A 320 -10.65 -1.05 8.00
N GLN A 321 -9.82 -0.13 7.51
CA GLN A 321 -10.24 1.11 6.87
C GLN A 321 -10.56 0.95 5.38
N GLY A 322 -10.42 -0.26 4.83
CA GLY A 322 -10.80 -0.58 3.46
C GLY A 322 -9.68 -0.47 2.43
N LEU A 323 -8.43 -0.18 2.80
CA LEU A 323 -7.32 -0.04 1.85
C LEU A 323 -6.99 -1.40 1.17
N PRO A 324 -7.17 -1.56 -0.16
CA PRO A 324 -7.05 -2.86 -0.83
C PRO A 324 -5.66 -3.50 -0.67
N VAL A 325 -4.59 -2.69 -0.82
CA VAL A 325 -3.21 -3.16 -0.67
C VAL A 325 -2.93 -3.69 0.74
N ALA A 326 -3.51 -3.09 1.77
CA ALA A 326 -3.40 -3.57 3.15
C ALA A 326 -4.23 -4.83 3.39
N GLN A 327 -5.40 -4.93 2.76
CA GLN A 327 -6.27 -6.11 2.85
C GLN A 327 -5.58 -7.34 2.26
N TYR A 328 -4.97 -7.26 1.06
CA TYR A 328 -4.28 -8.43 0.54
C TYR A 328 -3.03 -8.79 1.35
N ARG A 329 -2.28 -7.80 1.87
CA ARG A 329 -1.13 -8.09 2.75
C ARG A 329 -1.55 -8.74 4.07
N LEU A 330 -2.70 -8.34 4.60
CA LEU A 330 -3.29 -9.01 5.76
C LEU A 330 -3.70 -10.46 5.41
N GLY A 331 -4.25 -10.66 4.20
CA GLY A 331 -4.48 -11.98 3.63
C GLY A 331 -3.21 -12.82 3.56
N ASP A 332 -2.09 -12.26 3.07
CA ASP A 332 -0.77 -12.91 3.05
C ASP A 332 -0.31 -13.30 4.46
N CYS A 333 -0.50 -12.40 5.44
CA CYS A 333 -0.14 -12.68 6.84
C CYS A 333 -0.89 -13.92 7.36
N TYR A 334 -2.17 -14.02 7.12
CA TYR A 334 -2.96 -15.20 7.50
C TYR A 334 -2.61 -16.44 6.68
N TYR A 335 -2.36 -16.29 5.36
CA TYR A 335 -2.05 -17.40 4.47
C TYR A 335 -0.73 -18.09 4.85
N TYR A 336 0.31 -17.29 5.14
CA TYR A 336 1.65 -17.79 5.45
C TYR A 336 1.94 -17.89 6.96
N GLY A 337 1.02 -17.47 7.83
CA GLY A 337 1.23 -17.48 9.29
C GLY A 337 2.28 -16.45 9.74
N LYS A 338 2.38 -15.29 9.07
CA LYS A 338 3.36 -14.24 9.41
C LYS A 338 2.75 -13.22 10.37
N GLY A 339 3.26 -13.20 11.61
CA GLY A 339 2.76 -12.32 12.67
C GLY A 339 1.39 -12.73 13.25
N VAL A 340 0.84 -13.83 12.78
CA VAL A 340 -0.42 -14.41 13.23
C VAL A 340 -0.42 -15.91 12.96
N ARG A 341 -1.26 -16.68 13.65
CA ARG A 341 -1.46 -18.09 13.33
C ARG A 341 -2.05 -18.22 11.92
N GLN A 342 -1.52 -19.16 11.13
CA GLN A 342 -2.05 -19.45 9.78
C GLN A 342 -3.54 -19.77 9.85
N ASP A 343 -4.32 -19.10 8.99
CA ASP A 343 -5.76 -19.30 8.85
C ASP A 343 -6.20 -18.99 7.40
N TYR A 344 -6.45 -20.04 6.63
CA TYR A 344 -6.86 -19.90 5.23
C TYR A 344 -8.26 -19.28 5.07
N ASN A 345 -9.17 -19.40 6.06
CA ASN A 345 -10.50 -18.78 5.99
C ASN A 345 -10.38 -17.26 6.11
N GLU A 346 -9.58 -16.76 7.06
CA GLU A 346 -9.31 -15.33 7.18
C GLU A 346 -8.53 -14.82 5.97
N ALA A 347 -7.53 -15.57 5.47
CA ALA A 347 -6.80 -15.20 4.25
C ALA A 347 -7.76 -15.01 3.06
N PHE A 348 -8.63 -16.00 2.82
CA PHE A 348 -9.65 -15.94 1.77
C PHE A 348 -10.56 -14.71 1.91
N ARG A 349 -11.03 -14.43 3.12
CA ARG A 349 -11.92 -13.30 3.41
C ARG A 349 -11.26 -11.96 3.02
N TRP A 350 -9.99 -11.78 3.40
CA TRP A 350 -9.27 -10.55 3.13
C TRP A 350 -8.85 -10.41 1.66
N TYR A 351 -8.41 -11.50 1.02
CA TYR A 351 -8.19 -11.49 -0.44
C TYR A 351 -9.46 -11.13 -1.20
N LYS A 352 -10.61 -11.69 -0.78
CA LYS A 352 -11.90 -11.38 -1.40
C LYS A 352 -12.26 -9.90 -1.26
N ALA A 353 -12.07 -9.32 -0.08
CA ALA A 353 -12.34 -7.91 0.15
C ALA A 353 -11.50 -6.99 -0.75
N ALA A 354 -10.22 -7.28 -0.95
CA ALA A 354 -9.36 -6.52 -1.85
C ALA A 354 -9.69 -6.78 -3.33
N ALA A 355 -9.95 -8.04 -3.70
CA ALA A 355 -10.28 -8.45 -5.07
C ALA A 355 -11.58 -7.81 -5.58
N GLU A 356 -12.60 -7.71 -4.72
CA GLU A 356 -13.88 -7.05 -5.03
C GLU A 356 -13.72 -5.53 -5.26
N GLN A 357 -12.65 -4.93 -4.74
CA GLN A 357 -12.27 -3.54 -5.02
C GLN A 357 -11.40 -3.39 -6.28
N GLY A 358 -11.09 -4.50 -6.96
CA GLY A 358 -10.38 -4.50 -8.24
C GLY A 358 -8.87 -4.72 -8.15
N ASP A 359 -8.29 -4.97 -6.96
CA ASP A 359 -6.86 -5.23 -6.82
C ASP A 359 -6.47 -6.52 -7.57
N ALA A 360 -5.57 -6.39 -8.56
CA ALA A 360 -5.21 -7.49 -9.45
C ALA A 360 -4.50 -8.64 -8.74
N TYR A 361 -3.58 -8.33 -7.81
CA TYR A 361 -2.88 -9.35 -7.06
C TYR A 361 -3.82 -10.11 -6.10
N ALA A 362 -4.74 -9.38 -5.44
CA ALA A 362 -5.75 -10.02 -4.62
C ALA A 362 -6.69 -10.91 -5.43
N GLN A 363 -7.06 -10.51 -6.65
CA GLN A 363 -7.84 -11.34 -7.57
C GLN A 363 -7.09 -12.62 -7.94
N TYR A 364 -5.79 -12.53 -8.23
CA TYR A 364 -4.94 -13.70 -8.43
C TYR A 364 -4.94 -14.62 -7.19
N CYS A 365 -4.69 -14.08 -6.00
CA CYS A 365 -4.69 -14.84 -4.75
C CYS A 365 -6.03 -15.50 -4.46
N LEU A 366 -7.13 -14.81 -4.73
CA LEU A 366 -8.49 -15.35 -4.57
C LEU A 366 -8.75 -16.50 -5.56
N GLY A 367 -8.33 -16.34 -6.81
CA GLY A 367 -8.36 -17.42 -7.81
C GLY A 367 -7.56 -18.64 -7.36
N PHE A 368 -6.39 -18.42 -6.77
CA PHE A 368 -5.55 -19.48 -6.22
C PHE A 368 -6.22 -20.19 -5.03
N CYS A 369 -6.89 -19.46 -4.15
CA CYS A 369 -7.67 -20.04 -3.05
C CYS A 369 -8.77 -20.95 -3.56
N TYR A 370 -9.53 -20.53 -4.57
CA TYR A 370 -10.56 -21.37 -5.19
C TYR A 370 -9.97 -22.59 -5.92
N ALA A 371 -8.84 -22.44 -6.61
CA ALA A 371 -8.19 -23.55 -7.32
C ALA A 371 -7.71 -24.67 -6.39
N ASN A 372 -7.27 -24.31 -5.18
CA ASN A 372 -6.67 -25.24 -4.22
C ASN A 372 -7.60 -25.62 -3.05
N GLY A 373 -8.75 -24.97 -2.92
CA GLY A 373 -9.64 -25.16 -1.77
C GLY A 373 -9.09 -24.57 -0.47
N ALA A 374 -8.28 -23.49 -0.56
CA ALA A 374 -7.71 -22.85 0.61
C ALA A 374 -8.68 -21.82 1.23
N GLY A 375 -9.25 -22.14 2.39
CA GLY A 375 -10.25 -21.32 3.07
C GLY A 375 -11.63 -21.26 2.38
N VAL A 376 -11.83 -22.04 1.34
CA VAL A 376 -13.06 -22.14 0.58
C VAL A 376 -13.14 -23.52 -0.08
N LYS A 377 -14.33 -23.98 -0.44
CA LYS A 377 -14.48 -25.19 -1.24
C LYS A 377 -13.84 -24.98 -2.62
N GLN A 378 -13.05 -25.96 -3.06
CA GLN A 378 -12.42 -25.92 -4.39
C GLN A 378 -13.48 -25.71 -5.48
N ASP A 379 -13.25 -24.74 -6.35
CA ASP A 379 -14.10 -24.40 -7.48
C ASP A 379 -13.25 -23.80 -8.63
N TYR A 380 -13.03 -24.61 -9.67
CA TYR A 380 -12.24 -24.17 -10.83
C TYR A 380 -12.95 -23.11 -11.68
N ASN A 381 -14.31 -23.04 -11.67
CA ASN A 381 -15.03 -22.00 -12.41
C ASN A 381 -14.81 -20.62 -11.77
N GLU A 382 -14.91 -20.55 -10.44
CA GLU A 382 -14.59 -19.32 -9.71
C GLU A 382 -13.10 -18.98 -9.83
N ALA A 383 -12.19 -19.95 -9.73
CA ALA A 383 -10.76 -19.74 -9.94
C ALA A 383 -10.49 -19.11 -11.32
N PHE A 384 -11.07 -19.67 -12.38
CA PHE A 384 -10.96 -19.14 -13.73
C PHE A 384 -11.44 -17.68 -13.84
N ARG A 385 -12.59 -17.35 -13.25
CA ARG A 385 -13.14 -15.99 -13.28
C ARG A 385 -12.17 -14.98 -12.67
N TRP A 386 -11.62 -15.32 -11.51
CA TRP A 386 -10.71 -14.42 -10.80
C TRP A 386 -9.34 -14.32 -11.47
N PHE A 387 -8.78 -15.44 -11.96
CA PHE A 387 -7.55 -15.38 -12.77
C PHE A 387 -7.75 -14.54 -14.03
N LYS A 388 -8.90 -14.65 -14.69
CA LYS A 388 -9.21 -13.84 -15.86
C LYS A 388 -9.26 -12.34 -15.51
N ALA A 389 -9.92 -11.96 -14.44
CA ALA A 389 -10.00 -10.57 -14.00
C ALA A 389 -8.62 -9.97 -13.69
N ALA A 390 -7.73 -10.72 -13.02
CA ALA A 390 -6.36 -10.29 -12.75
C ALA A 390 -5.50 -10.24 -14.02
N ALA A 391 -5.61 -11.25 -14.89
CA ALA A 391 -4.85 -11.34 -16.13
C ALA A 391 -5.18 -10.22 -17.11
N GLU A 392 -6.45 -9.82 -17.19
CA GLU A 392 -6.91 -8.68 -18.00
C GLU A 392 -6.34 -7.34 -17.51
N GLN A 393 -5.95 -7.24 -16.24
CA GLN A 393 -5.23 -6.10 -15.68
C GLN A 393 -3.70 -6.18 -15.87
N GLY A 394 -3.21 -7.28 -16.46
CA GLY A 394 -1.78 -7.45 -16.77
C GLY A 394 -1.00 -8.24 -15.73
N ASP A 395 -1.62 -8.77 -14.68
CA ASP A 395 -0.93 -9.61 -13.69
C ASP A 395 -0.32 -10.86 -14.36
N VAL A 396 0.99 -11.01 -14.25
CA VAL A 396 1.75 -12.03 -14.97
C VAL A 396 1.45 -13.44 -14.45
N ASP A 397 1.37 -13.60 -13.13
CA ASP A 397 1.06 -14.88 -12.51
C ASP A 397 -0.35 -15.33 -12.89
N ALA A 398 -1.31 -14.40 -12.90
CA ALA A 398 -2.66 -14.68 -13.33
C ALA A 398 -2.75 -15.02 -14.83
N GLN A 399 -1.97 -14.38 -15.69
CA GLN A 399 -1.88 -14.73 -17.11
C GLN A 399 -1.37 -16.15 -17.30
N CYS A 400 -0.34 -16.57 -16.54
CA CYS A 400 0.14 -17.95 -16.53
C CYS A 400 -0.96 -18.94 -16.11
N ARG A 401 -1.66 -18.65 -15.00
CA ARG A 401 -2.73 -19.52 -14.50
C ARG A 401 -3.94 -19.59 -15.43
N LEU A 402 -4.26 -18.47 -16.06
CA LEU A 402 -5.33 -18.44 -17.07
C LEU A 402 -4.96 -19.26 -18.31
N GLY A 403 -3.68 -19.19 -18.73
CA GLY A 403 -3.12 -20.07 -19.75
C GLY A 403 -3.27 -21.55 -19.36
N ASP A 404 -2.91 -21.94 -18.13
CA ASP A 404 -3.11 -23.29 -17.60
C ASP A 404 -4.58 -23.70 -17.59
N CYS A 405 -5.49 -22.80 -17.19
CA CYS A 405 -6.93 -23.08 -17.19
C CYS A 405 -7.43 -23.47 -18.59
N TYR A 406 -7.04 -22.70 -19.61
CA TYR A 406 -7.41 -23.02 -20.99
C TYR A 406 -6.68 -24.27 -21.51
N TYR A 407 -5.41 -24.46 -21.14
CA TYR A 407 -4.61 -25.60 -21.59
C TYR A 407 -5.15 -26.94 -21.08
N TYR A 408 -5.52 -27.00 -19.80
CA TYR A 408 -6.01 -28.22 -19.16
C TYR A 408 -7.55 -28.33 -19.11
N GLY A 409 -8.27 -27.30 -19.52
CA GLY A 409 -9.74 -27.28 -19.42
C GLY A 409 -10.25 -27.16 -17.98
N LYS A 410 -9.53 -26.46 -17.10
CA LYS A 410 -9.91 -26.28 -15.68
C LYS A 410 -10.77 -25.03 -15.51
N GLY A 411 -12.06 -25.21 -15.17
CA GLY A 411 -13.02 -24.11 -15.02
C GLY A 411 -13.46 -23.45 -16.32
N VAL A 412 -13.00 -23.96 -17.46
CA VAL A 412 -13.34 -23.50 -18.81
C VAL A 412 -13.13 -24.67 -19.77
N ARG A 413 -13.78 -24.63 -20.94
CA ARG A 413 -13.49 -25.58 -22.00
C ARG A 413 -12.05 -25.43 -22.49
N GLN A 414 -11.35 -26.55 -22.67
CA GLN A 414 -10.00 -26.57 -23.20
C GLN A 414 -9.91 -25.83 -24.55
N ASP A 415 -8.95 -24.91 -24.64
CA ASP A 415 -8.66 -24.14 -25.85
C ASP A 415 -7.18 -23.77 -25.90
N TYR A 416 -6.42 -24.48 -26.74
CA TYR A 416 -4.98 -24.25 -26.89
C TYR A 416 -4.65 -22.88 -27.52
N ASN A 417 -5.55 -22.28 -28.33
CA ASN A 417 -5.33 -20.97 -28.91
C ASN A 417 -5.38 -19.88 -27.83
N GLU A 418 -6.38 -19.94 -26.95
CA GLU A 418 -6.46 -19.03 -25.82
C GLU A 418 -5.32 -19.29 -24.82
N ALA A 419 -4.96 -20.56 -24.54
CA ALA A 419 -3.81 -20.89 -23.70
C ALA A 419 -2.54 -20.24 -24.24
N PHE A 420 -2.25 -20.44 -25.53
CA PHE A 420 -1.09 -19.83 -26.19
C PHE A 420 -1.09 -18.31 -26.10
N ARG A 421 -2.24 -17.66 -26.29
CA ARG A 421 -2.37 -16.21 -26.22
C ARG A 421 -1.98 -15.67 -24.84
N TRP A 422 -2.46 -16.32 -23.77
CA TRP A 422 -2.19 -15.88 -22.41
C TRP A 422 -0.76 -16.20 -21.96
N PHE A 423 -0.23 -17.39 -22.29
CA PHE A 423 1.17 -17.69 -22.07
C PHE A 423 2.08 -16.69 -22.81
N LYS A 424 1.70 -16.29 -24.02
CA LYS A 424 2.48 -15.31 -24.80
C LYS A 424 2.50 -13.95 -24.09
N ALA A 425 1.37 -13.49 -23.57
CA ALA A 425 1.29 -12.22 -22.83
C ALA A 425 2.21 -12.22 -21.60
N ALA A 426 2.24 -13.31 -20.82
CA ALA A 426 3.14 -13.46 -19.68
C ALA A 426 4.61 -13.62 -20.11
N ALA A 427 4.87 -14.37 -21.15
CA ALA A 427 6.23 -14.61 -21.67
C ALA A 427 6.89 -13.34 -22.20
N GLU A 428 6.13 -12.45 -22.85
CA GLU A 428 6.57 -11.14 -23.31
C GLU A 428 6.93 -10.19 -22.16
N GLN A 429 6.36 -10.41 -20.98
CA GLN A 429 6.74 -9.72 -19.73
C GLN A 429 7.94 -10.38 -19.03
N GLY A 430 8.49 -11.46 -19.59
CA GLY A 430 9.71 -12.09 -19.12
C GLY A 430 9.51 -13.31 -18.21
N ASP A 431 8.30 -13.75 -17.94
CA ASP A 431 8.06 -14.90 -17.06
C ASP A 431 8.63 -16.21 -17.63
N ALA A 432 9.48 -16.87 -16.85
CA ALA A 432 10.20 -18.06 -17.28
C ALA A 432 9.30 -19.30 -17.51
N TYR A 433 8.25 -19.45 -16.68
CA TYR A 433 7.28 -20.53 -16.84
C TYR A 433 6.46 -20.34 -18.13
N ALA A 434 5.99 -19.12 -18.38
CA ALA A 434 5.26 -18.80 -19.60
C ALA A 434 6.14 -18.97 -20.86
N GLN A 435 7.40 -18.54 -20.81
CA GLN A 435 8.37 -18.77 -21.89
C GLN A 435 8.57 -20.27 -22.16
N TYR A 436 8.69 -21.07 -21.12
CA TYR A 436 8.73 -22.53 -21.24
C TYR A 436 7.45 -23.07 -21.90
N SER A 437 6.28 -22.61 -21.44
CA SER A 437 4.96 -23.05 -21.94
C SER A 437 4.77 -22.68 -23.42
N ILE A 438 5.20 -21.50 -23.84
CA ILE A 438 5.20 -21.08 -25.25
C ILE A 438 6.15 -21.96 -26.08
N GLY A 439 7.36 -22.25 -25.57
CA GLY A 439 8.29 -23.18 -26.20
C GLY A 439 7.66 -24.56 -26.40
N PHE A 440 6.91 -25.03 -25.41
CA PHE A 440 6.19 -26.31 -25.48
C PHE A 440 5.06 -26.27 -26.51
N CYS A 441 4.27 -25.18 -26.54
CA CYS A 441 3.22 -24.99 -27.56
C CYS A 441 3.79 -25.03 -28.98
N TYR A 442 4.91 -24.34 -29.25
CA TYR A 442 5.56 -24.38 -30.56
C TYR A 442 6.14 -25.77 -30.90
N ALA A 443 6.72 -26.47 -29.92
CA ALA A 443 7.29 -27.80 -30.14
C ALA A 443 6.24 -28.85 -30.52
N ASN A 444 5.03 -28.72 -30.00
CA ASN A 444 3.95 -29.68 -30.22
C ASN A 444 2.92 -29.23 -31.29
N GLY A 445 2.83 -27.93 -31.56
CA GLY A 445 1.81 -27.35 -32.45
C GLY A 445 0.47 -27.16 -31.75
N GLU A 446 0.49 -26.81 -30.45
CA GLU A 446 -0.69 -26.61 -29.62
C GLU A 446 -1.04 -25.12 -29.54
N GLY A 447 -2.17 -24.71 -30.10
CA GLY A 447 -2.60 -23.31 -30.19
C GLY A 447 -1.80 -22.46 -31.16
N VAL A 448 -0.82 -23.05 -31.82
CA VAL A 448 0.06 -22.40 -32.80
C VAL A 448 0.61 -23.43 -33.76
N ARG A 449 0.99 -23.02 -34.97
CA ARG A 449 1.67 -23.92 -35.91
C ARG A 449 3.02 -24.36 -35.30
N LYS A 450 3.28 -25.67 -35.35
CA LYS A 450 4.54 -26.25 -34.89
C LYS A 450 5.75 -25.56 -35.56
N ASP A 451 6.70 -25.13 -34.74
CA ASP A 451 7.95 -24.50 -35.17
C ASP A 451 9.06 -24.78 -34.16
N ASP A 452 9.97 -25.70 -34.53
CA ASP A 452 11.08 -26.08 -33.67
C ASP A 452 12.11 -24.93 -33.45
N ASN A 453 12.20 -23.93 -34.36
CA ASN A 453 13.08 -22.76 -34.18
C ASN A 453 12.53 -21.83 -33.11
N GLU A 454 11.23 -21.53 -33.18
CA GLU A 454 10.57 -20.73 -32.13
C GLU A 454 10.58 -21.47 -30.78
N ALA A 455 10.31 -22.79 -30.77
CA ALA A 455 10.42 -23.61 -29.57
C ALA A 455 11.80 -23.49 -28.92
N PHE A 456 12.85 -23.62 -29.72
CA PHE A 456 14.24 -23.47 -29.25
C PHE A 456 14.50 -22.07 -28.64
N ARG A 457 14.06 -21.01 -29.32
CA ARG A 457 14.23 -19.62 -28.83
C ARG A 457 13.60 -19.41 -27.46
N TRP A 458 12.37 -19.85 -27.29
CA TRP A 458 11.64 -19.69 -26.05
C TRP A 458 12.17 -20.59 -24.92
N TYR A 459 12.55 -21.84 -25.23
CA TYR A 459 13.21 -22.70 -24.25
C TYR A 459 14.55 -22.10 -23.81
N LYS A 460 15.31 -21.49 -24.73
CA LYS A 460 16.57 -20.82 -24.40
C LYS A 460 16.33 -19.66 -23.43
N ALA A 461 15.36 -18.80 -23.70
CA ALA A 461 15.04 -17.67 -22.84
C ALA A 461 14.66 -18.11 -21.41
N ALA A 462 13.81 -19.13 -21.28
CA ALA A 462 13.44 -19.68 -19.97
C ALA A 462 14.60 -20.40 -19.26
N ALA A 463 15.44 -21.14 -20.02
CA ALA A 463 16.59 -21.87 -19.48
C ALA A 463 17.68 -20.94 -18.94
N GLU A 464 17.92 -19.81 -19.61
CA GLU A 464 18.86 -18.77 -19.18
C GLU A 464 18.42 -18.10 -17.88
N GLN A 465 17.13 -18.08 -17.57
CA GLN A 465 16.56 -17.67 -16.29
C GLN A 465 16.61 -18.78 -15.21
N GLY A 466 17.13 -19.97 -15.58
CA GLY A 466 17.26 -21.08 -14.62
C GLY A 466 16.07 -22.04 -14.57
N TYR A 467 15.04 -21.90 -15.41
CA TYR A 467 13.88 -22.81 -15.36
C TYR A 467 14.26 -24.23 -15.77
N ALA A 468 14.20 -25.17 -14.82
CA ALA A 468 14.75 -26.53 -14.98
C ALA A 468 14.12 -27.32 -16.14
N GLY A 469 12.80 -27.24 -16.33
CA GLY A 469 12.10 -27.87 -17.44
C GLY A 469 12.56 -27.36 -18.81
N ALA A 470 12.83 -26.06 -18.91
CA ALA A 470 13.35 -25.45 -20.13
C ALA A 470 14.81 -25.84 -20.40
N GLN A 471 15.63 -25.92 -19.35
CA GLN A 471 17.02 -26.42 -19.48
C GLN A 471 17.06 -27.85 -20.01
N TYR A 472 16.18 -28.71 -19.50
CA TYR A 472 16.04 -30.07 -20.03
C TYR A 472 15.64 -30.05 -21.50
N ASN A 473 14.58 -29.32 -21.88
CA ASN A 473 14.11 -29.27 -23.27
C ASN A 473 15.12 -28.63 -24.21
N LEU A 474 15.88 -27.63 -23.75
CA LEU A 474 16.98 -27.04 -24.49
C LEU A 474 18.12 -28.06 -24.72
N GLY A 475 18.46 -28.87 -23.72
CA GLY A 475 19.36 -30.01 -23.85
C GLY A 475 18.90 -31.01 -24.92
N VAL A 476 17.59 -31.31 -24.95
CA VAL A 476 16.97 -32.17 -25.99
C VAL A 476 17.07 -31.53 -27.38
N CYS A 477 16.84 -30.21 -27.49
CA CYS A 477 16.97 -29.47 -28.74
C CYS A 477 18.40 -29.58 -29.31
N TYR A 478 19.41 -29.33 -28.52
CA TYR A 478 20.81 -29.49 -28.93
C TYR A 478 21.18 -30.95 -29.22
N SER A 479 20.70 -31.89 -28.40
CA SER A 479 20.95 -33.32 -28.58
C SER A 479 20.41 -33.88 -29.91
N LYS A 480 19.22 -33.38 -30.32
CA LYS A 480 18.50 -33.90 -31.51
C LYS A 480 18.63 -32.98 -32.72
N GLY A 481 19.22 -31.79 -32.60
CA GLY A 481 19.29 -30.80 -33.69
C GLY A 481 17.91 -30.20 -34.02
N LYS A 482 17.03 -30.00 -33.01
CA LYS A 482 15.71 -29.42 -33.22
C LYS A 482 15.72 -27.93 -33.01
N GLY A 483 15.45 -27.17 -34.07
CA GLY A 483 15.50 -25.69 -34.04
C GLY A 483 16.90 -25.11 -33.91
N VAL A 484 17.91 -25.96 -33.88
CA VAL A 484 19.33 -25.58 -33.75
C VAL A 484 20.20 -26.69 -34.32
N ARG A 485 21.43 -26.37 -34.72
CA ARG A 485 22.42 -27.39 -35.11
C ARG A 485 22.69 -28.30 -33.91
N GLN A 486 22.76 -29.62 -34.14
CA GLN A 486 23.14 -30.60 -33.13
C GLN A 486 24.50 -30.27 -32.51
N ASP A 487 24.53 -30.24 -31.18
CA ASP A 487 25.76 -30.01 -30.40
C ASP A 487 25.67 -30.77 -29.06
N TYR A 488 26.46 -31.81 -28.92
CA TYR A 488 26.49 -32.64 -27.72
C TYR A 488 27.13 -31.95 -26.51
N ASN A 489 28.05 -30.96 -26.74
CA ASN A 489 28.66 -30.22 -25.64
C ASN A 489 27.62 -29.29 -24.99
N GLU A 490 26.87 -28.56 -25.81
CA GLU A 490 25.76 -27.74 -25.31
C GLU A 490 24.65 -28.60 -24.68
N ALA A 491 24.28 -29.72 -25.30
CA ALA A 491 23.31 -30.65 -24.74
C ALA A 491 23.74 -31.15 -23.37
N PHE A 492 25.01 -31.58 -23.20
CA PHE A 492 25.56 -31.97 -21.91
C PHE A 492 25.48 -30.86 -20.88
N ARG A 493 25.85 -29.65 -21.22
CA ARG A 493 25.82 -28.50 -20.33
C ARG A 493 24.39 -28.25 -19.78
N TRP A 494 23.41 -28.28 -20.66
CA TRP A 494 22.02 -28.00 -20.28
C TRP A 494 21.39 -29.19 -19.53
N PHE A 495 21.66 -30.44 -19.93
CA PHE A 495 21.23 -31.60 -19.12
C PHE A 495 21.83 -31.58 -17.73
N LYS A 496 23.11 -31.19 -17.61
CA LYS A 496 23.76 -31.05 -16.30
C LYS A 496 23.05 -30.01 -15.42
N ALA A 497 22.75 -28.82 -15.95
CA ALA A 497 22.06 -27.78 -15.24
C ALA A 497 20.66 -28.24 -14.76
N ALA A 498 19.89 -28.94 -15.61
CA ALA A 498 18.59 -29.47 -15.24
C ALA A 498 18.68 -30.64 -14.23
N ALA A 499 19.68 -31.52 -14.38
CA ALA A 499 19.91 -32.66 -13.50
C ALA A 499 20.31 -32.23 -12.08
N GLU A 500 21.12 -31.18 -11.98
CA GLU A 500 21.50 -30.58 -10.69
C GLU A 500 20.31 -29.96 -9.95
N GLN A 501 19.27 -29.56 -10.69
CA GLN A 501 17.98 -29.11 -10.12
C GLN A 501 17.00 -30.27 -9.86
N GLY A 502 17.39 -31.51 -10.10
CA GLY A 502 16.63 -32.69 -9.73
C GLY A 502 15.72 -33.24 -10.83
N ILE A 503 15.73 -32.74 -12.08
CA ILE A 503 14.91 -33.31 -13.18
C ILE A 503 15.38 -34.73 -13.49
N ALA A 504 14.53 -35.72 -13.24
CA ALA A 504 14.85 -37.15 -13.37
C ALA A 504 15.27 -37.56 -14.78
N GLU A 505 14.56 -37.08 -15.80
CA GLU A 505 14.89 -37.32 -17.20
C GLU A 505 16.22 -36.69 -17.62
N ALA A 506 16.55 -35.51 -17.03
CA ALA A 506 17.84 -34.89 -17.25
C ALA A 506 18.98 -35.67 -16.60
N GLN A 507 18.77 -36.21 -15.40
CA GLN A 507 19.74 -37.08 -14.71
C GLN A 507 19.99 -38.36 -15.50
N TYR A 508 18.95 -38.97 -16.04
CA TYR A 508 19.08 -40.12 -16.93
C TYR A 508 19.90 -39.77 -18.18
N ASN A 509 19.56 -38.69 -18.89
CA ASN A 509 20.29 -38.26 -20.08
C ASN A 509 21.74 -37.91 -19.73
N LEU A 510 22.02 -37.27 -18.62
CA LEU A 510 23.37 -36.95 -18.14
C LEU A 510 24.17 -38.22 -17.86
N GLY A 511 23.58 -39.24 -17.22
CA GLY A 511 24.17 -40.57 -17.07
C GLY A 511 24.54 -41.21 -18.40
N PHE A 512 23.60 -41.12 -19.39
CA PHE A 512 23.82 -41.60 -20.74
C PHE A 512 25.00 -40.88 -21.43
N TYR A 513 25.12 -39.55 -21.25
CA TYR A 513 26.20 -38.76 -21.85
C TYR A 513 27.55 -39.13 -21.27
N TYR A 514 27.65 -39.34 -19.94
CA TYR A 514 28.86 -39.86 -19.31
C TYR A 514 29.20 -41.30 -19.73
N TYR A 515 28.18 -42.14 -19.87
CA TYR A 515 28.39 -43.55 -20.30
C TYR A 515 28.99 -43.66 -21.67
N TYR A 516 28.51 -42.88 -22.64
CA TYR A 516 28.96 -42.91 -24.03
C TYR A 516 30.05 -41.90 -24.36
N GLY A 517 30.42 -41.01 -23.44
CA GLY A 517 31.38 -39.95 -23.70
C GLY A 517 30.87 -38.90 -24.72
N LYS A 518 29.56 -38.58 -24.71
CA LYS A 518 28.95 -37.60 -25.60
C LYS A 518 29.07 -36.21 -25.04
N GLY A 519 29.81 -35.31 -25.68
CA GLY A 519 30.02 -33.93 -25.20
C GLY A 519 30.80 -33.83 -23.88
N VAL A 520 31.29 -34.95 -23.37
CA VAL A 520 32.10 -35.07 -22.15
C VAL A 520 33.00 -36.30 -22.25
N LYS A 521 34.08 -36.34 -21.49
CA LYS A 521 34.91 -37.55 -21.40
C LYS A 521 34.08 -38.66 -20.73
N GLN A 522 34.14 -39.89 -21.30
CA GLN A 522 33.50 -41.07 -20.75
C GLN A 522 33.93 -41.28 -19.27
N ASP A 523 32.94 -41.47 -18.41
CA ASP A 523 33.16 -41.75 -16.99
C ASP A 523 32.01 -42.62 -16.44
N TYR A 524 32.32 -43.88 -16.18
CA TYR A 524 31.33 -44.83 -15.67
C TYR A 524 30.92 -44.57 -14.23
N ASN A 525 31.79 -43.94 -13.42
CA ASN A 525 31.44 -43.59 -12.02
C ASN A 525 30.42 -42.47 -12.01
N GLU A 526 30.63 -41.42 -12.82
CA GLU A 526 29.62 -40.36 -12.95
C GLU A 526 28.34 -40.87 -13.62
N ALA A 527 28.44 -41.73 -14.63
CA ALA A 527 27.27 -42.35 -15.25
C ALA A 527 26.44 -43.12 -14.23
N PHE A 528 27.08 -43.96 -13.40
CA PHE A 528 26.40 -44.70 -12.33
C PHE A 528 25.73 -43.76 -11.35
N ARG A 529 26.39 -42.72 -10.89
CA ARG A 529 25.86 -41.75 -9.95
C ARG A 529 24.58 -41.10 -10.46
N TRP A 530 24.57 -40.67 -11.71
CA TRP A 530 23.43 -40.01 -12.31
C TRP A 530 22.30 -40.97 -12.66
N PHE A 531 22.58 -42.17 -13.16
CA PHE A 531 21.57 -43.21 -13.31
C PHE A 531 20.92 -43.60 -12.00
N LYS A 532 21.71 -43.67 -10.92
CA LYS A 532 21.18 -43.95 -9.58
C LYS A 532 20.20 -42.87 -9.14
N ALA A 533 20.55 -41.61 -9.28
CA ALA A 533 19.67 -40.49 -8.95
C ALA A 533 18.35 -40.52 -9.74
N ALA A 534 18.40 -40.81 -11.04
CA ALA A 534 17.20 -40.95 -11.87
C ALA A 534 16.36 -42.21 -11.51
N ALA A 535 17.03 -43.32 -11.22
CA ALA A 535 16.37 -44.57 -10.87
C ALA A 535 15.61 -44.49 -9.54
N GLU A 536 16.19 -43.79 -8.56
CA GLU A 536 15.57 -43.51 -7.26
C GLU A 536 14.32 -42.62 -7.40
N GLN A 537 14.22 -41.82 -8.46
CA GLN A 537 13.03 -41.05 -8.82
C GLN A 537 12.03 -41.83 -9.70
N GLY A 538 12.29 -43.10 -10.00
CA GLY A 538 11.34 -43.99 -10.68
C GLY A 538 11.53 -44.12 -12.19
N ILE A 539 12.54 -43.53 -12.81
CA ILE A 539 12.80 -43.68 -14.26
C ILE A 539 13.18 -45.13 -14.59
N ALA A 540 12.31 -45.84 -15.28
CA ALA A 540 12.45 -47.27 -15.58
C ALA A 540 13.71 -47.58 -16.42
N ASP A 541 14.02 -46.72 -17.41
CA ASP A 541 15.25 -46.82 -18.21
C ASP A 541 16.51 -46.68 -17.36
N ALA A 542 16.49 -45.78 -16.34
CA ALA A 542 17.63 -45.59 -15.44
C ALA A 542 17.77 -46.79 -14.49
N GLN A 543 16.67 -47.38 -14.03
CA GLN A 543 16.66 -48.61 -13.21
C GLN A 543 17.25 -49.78 -14.01
N TYR A 544 16.88 -49.91 -15.26
CA TYR A 544 17.50 -50.90 -16.16
C TYR A 544 18.99 -50.66 -16.33
N ALA A 545 19.40 -49.40 -16.59
CA ALA A 545 20.80 -49.06 -16.70
C ALA A 545 21.60 -49.43 -15.45
N LEU A 546 21.04 -49.21 -14.23
CA LEU A 546 21.70 -49.67 -13.00
C LEU A 546 21.80 -51.19 -12.91
N GLY A 547 20.77 -51.92 -13.36
CA GLY A 547 20.86 -53.38 -13.48
C GLY A 547 22.06 -53.80 -14.33
N LEU A 548 22.24 -53.15 -15.50
CA LEU A 548 23.41 -53.38 -16.38
C LEU A 548 24.77 -53.06 -15.68
N PHE A 549 24.81 -51.93 -14.93
CA PHE A 549 26.03 -51.55 -14.23
C PHE A 549 26.46 -52.58 -13.20
N TYR A 550 25.55 -53.11 -12.43
CA TYR A 550 25.82 -54.17 -11.45
C TYR A 550 26.08 -55.52 -12.10
N ASP A 551 25.41 -55.83 -13.22
CA ASP A 551 25.61 -57.07 -13.96
C ASP A 551 26.99 -57.19 -14.63
N TYR A 552 27.46 -56.07 -15.24
CA TYR A 552 28.76 -56.05 -15.91
C TYR A 552 29.92 -55.49 -15.09
N GLY A 553 29.66 -54.91 -13.91
CA GLY A 553 30.68 -54.32 -13.07
C GLY A 553 31.23 -53.00 -13.63
N ASN A 554 30.44 -52.21 -14.36
CA ASN A 554 30.83 -50.94 -14.95
C ASN A 554 30.81 -49.83 -13.91
N GLY A 555 31.99 -49.33 -13.47
CA GLY A 555 32.08 -48.29 -12.43
C GLY A 555 31.66 -48.71 -11.01
N VAL A 556 31.25 -49.96 -10.83
CA VAL A 556 30.89 -50.59 -9.57
C VAL A 556 31.36 -52.05 -9.59
N TYR A 557 31.46 -52.68 -8.41
CA TYR A 557 31.73 -54.13 -8.36
C TYR A 557 30.49 -54.89 -8.92
N GLN A 558 30.77 -55.98 -9.68
CA GLN A 558 29.72 -56.85 -10.19
C GLN A 558 28.93 -57.46 -9.00
N ASP A 559 27.59 -57.31 -9.07
CA ASP A 559 26.67 -57.85 -8.07
C ASP A 559 25.36 -58.30 -8.71
N PHE A 560 25.20 -59.59 -8.90
CA PHE A 560 23.99 -60.16 -9.53
C PHE A 560 22.72 -59.97 -8.68
N LYS A 561 22.82 -59.83 -7.32
CA LYS A 561 21.65 -59.54 -6.48
C LYS A 561 21.14 -58.13 -6.74
N GLU A 562 22.07 -57.14 -6.76
CA GLU A 562 21.72 -55.76 -7.06
C GLU A 562 21.25 -55.63 -8.52
N ALA A 563 21.88 -56.33 -9.48
CA ALA A 563 21.42 -56.39 -10.86
C ALA A 563 19.98 -56.88 -10.97
N TYR A 564 19.66 -57.98 -10.30
CA TYR A 564 18.34 -58.60 -10.25
C TYR A 564 17.32 -57.63 -9.59
N TYR A 565 17.70 -56.99 -8.52
CA TYR A 565 16.86 -55.96 -7.84
C TYR A 565 16.44 -54.83 -8.78
N TRP A 566 17.38 -54.24 -9.45
CA TRP A 566 17.09 -53.11 -10.35
C TRP A 566 16.40 -53.54 -11.63
N TYR A 567 16.70 -54.68 -12.19
CA TYR A 567 15.96 -55.22 -13.34
C TYR A 567 14.51 -55.52 -13.00
N LEU A 568 14.23 -56.10 -11.83
CA LEU A 568 12.85 -56.34 -11.39
C LEU A 568 12.05 -55.08 -11.18
N ILE A 569 12.64 -54.04 -10.62
CA ILE A 569 11.99 -52.75 -10.43
C ILE A 569 11.70 -52.12 -11.79
N SER A 570 12.69 -52.08 -12.68
CA SER A 570 12.55 -51.55 -14.04
C SER A 570 11.43 -52.28 -14.81
N TYR A 571 11.44 -53.62 -14.80
CA TYR A 571 10.42 -54.45 -15.43
C TYR A 571 9.02 -54.13 -14.89
N ARG A 572 8.86 -54.08 -13.58
CA ARG A 572 7.59 -53.75 -12.94
C ARG A 572 7.16 -52.30 -13.20
N ASN A 573 8.10 -51.39 -13.45
CA ASN A 573 7.81 -50.01 -13.86
C ASN A 573 7.51 -49.86 -15.36
N GLY A 574 7.48 -50.99 -16.10
CA GLY A 574 7.01 -51.04 -17.50
C GLY A 574 8.12 -51.10 -18.54
N TYR A 575 9.39 -51.23 -18.17
CA TYR A 575 10.47 -51.49 -19.11
C TYR A 575 10.53 -52.97 -19.46
N THR A 576 9.76 -53.38 -20.47
CA THR A 576 9.56 -54.77 -20.82
C THR A 576 10.85 -55.50 -21.28
N ASP A 577 11.81 -54.76 -21.83
CA ASP A 577 13.06 -55.36 -22.32
C ASP A 577 13.91 -55.95 -21.16
N ALA A 578 13.70 -55.52 -19.93
CA ALA A 578 14.34 -56.09 -18.74
C ALA A 578 13.93 -57.54 -18.45
N GLU A 579 12.82 -58.06 -19.04
CA GLU A 579 12.32 -59.40 -18.76
C GLU A 579 13.35 -60.51 -19.03
N GLN A 580 14.10 -60.37 -20.12
CA GLN A 580 15.12 -61.35 -20.49
C GLN A 580 16.27 -61.39 -19.47
N ASP A 581 16.71 -60.22 -19.02
CA ASP A 581 17.78 -60.11 -18.04
C ASP A 581 17.34 -60.58 -16.64
N VAL A 582 16.08 -60.25 -16.27
CA VAL A 582 15.47 -60.82 -15.05
C VAL A 582 15.52 -62.34 -15.07
N LYS A 583 15.05 -63.00 -16.14
CA LYS A 583 15.09 -64.47 -16.27
C LYS A 583 16.54 -65.00 -16.25
N ARG A 584 17.44 -64.39 -16.97
CA ARG A 584 18.83 -64.80 -17.00
C ARG A 584 19.51 -64.73 -15.63
N ILE A 585 19.29 -63.67 -14.86
CA ILE A 585 19.85 -63.53 -13.54
C ILE A 585 19.15 -64.47 -12.52
N GLU A 586 17.87 -64.76 -12.69
CA GLU A 586 17.17 -65.73 -11.88
C GLU A 586 17.83 -67.13 -11.91
N ASP A 587 18.38 -67.55 -13.03
CA ASP A 587 19.07 -68.80 -13.15
C ASP A 587 20.44 -68.83 -12.42
N ILE A 588 21.00 -67.69 -12.11
CA ILE A 588 22.29 -67.53 -11.41
C ILE A 588 22.09 -67.50 -9.88
N LEU A 589 21.02 -66.91 -9.41
CA LEU A 589 20.76 -66.66 -7.98
C LEU A 589 20.18 -67.89 -7.26
N THR A 590 20.59 -68.07 -6.00
CA THR A 590 19.98 -69.06 -5.11
C THR A 590 18.55 -68.68 -4.74
N TYR A 591 17.77 -69.66 -4.32
CA TYR A 591 16.40 -69.41 -3.88
C TYR A 591 16.30 -68.35 -2.78
N GLN A 592 17.18 -68.42 -1.78
CA GLN A 592 17.23 -67.47 -0.68
C GLN A 592 17.51 -66.04 -1.17
N GLN A 593 18.46 -65.87 -2.09
CA GLN A 593 18.80 -64.56 -2.67
C GLN A 593 17.62 -63.97 -3.45
N LYS A 594 16.88 -64.79 -4.19
CA LYS A 594 15.67 -64.34 -4.91
C LYS A 594 14.61 -63.86 -3.95
N GLN A 595 14.35 -64.58 -2.85
CA GLN A 595 13.35 -64.15 -1.85
C GLN A 595 13.74 -62.84 -1.20
N GLU A 596 14.99 -62.67 -0.80
CA GLU A 596 15.52 -61.46 -0.22
C GLU A 596 15.37 -60.24 -1.16
N VAL A 597 15.68 -60.40 -2.44
CA VAL A 597 15.50 -59.33 -3.44
C VAL A 597 14.03 -59.04 -3.67
N GLN A 598 13.17 -60.07 -3.74
CA GLN A 598 11.74 -59.90 -3.92
C GLN A 598 11.09 -59.11 -2.77
N GLU A 599 11.51 -59.33 -1.54
CA GLU A 599 11.08 -58.57 -0.37
C GLU A 599 11.50 -57.09 -0.48
N ARG A 600 12.76 -56.81 -0.86
CA ARG A 600 13.26 -55.46 -1.11
C ARG A 600 12.50 -54.75 -2.23
N VAL A 601 12.19 -55.43 -3.33
CA VAL A 601 11.40 -54.87 -4.44
C VAL A 601 10.00 -54.52 -3.96
N ASN A 602 9.37 -55.41 -3.16
CA ASN A 602 8.05 -55.12 -2.62
C ASN A 602 8.04 -53.93 -1.67
N GLU A 603 9.10 -53.76 -0.87
CA GLU A 603 9.28 -52.58 0.00
C GLU A 603 9.48 -51.31 -0.81
N TRP A 604 10.27 -51.37 -1.89
CA TRP A 604 10.47 -50.23 -2.77
C TRP A 604 9.14 -49.71 -3.33
N PHE A 605 8.22 -50.58 -3.79
CA PHE A 605 6.90 -50.17 -4.33
C PHE A 605 5.93 -49.69 -3.24
N LYS A 606 6.12 -49.99 -1.99
CA LYS A 606 5.35 -49.36 -0.90
C LYS A 606 5.73 -47.90 -0.69
N THR A 607 7.01 -47.57 -0.84
CA THR A 607 7.53 -46.21 -0.69
C THR A 607 7.43 -45.37 -1.97
N HIS A 608 7.27 -46.04 -3.11
CA HIS A 608 7.13 -45.43 -4.45
C HIS A 608 5.85 -45.94 -5.13
N PRO A 609 4.67 -45.57 -4.63
CA PRO A 609 3.41 -45.99 -5.23
C PRO A 609 3.32 -45.43 -6.67
N LYS A 610 2.77 -46.21 -7.59
CA LYS A 610 2.45 -45.69 -8.94
C LYS A 610 1.35 -44.66 -8.82
N GLU A 611 1.55 -43.48 -9.36
CA GLU A 611 0.51 -42.45 -9.51
C GLU A 611 -0.63 -42.92 -10.41
#